data_f44c614149ae2b9af8477fad955417a2
#
_entry.id   f44c614149ae2b9af8477fad955417a2
#
_cell.length_a   1.000
_cell.length_b   1.000
_cell.length_c   1.000
_cell.angle_alpha   90.00
_cell.angle_beta   90.00
_cell.angle_gamma   90.00
#
_symmetry.space_group_name_H-M   'P 1'
#
loop_
_entity.id
_entity.type
_entity.pdbx_description
1 polymer ?
#
loop_
_entity_poly.entity_id
_entity_poly.type
_entity_poly.pdbx_seq_one_letter_code
_entity_poly.pdbx_strand_id
1 'polypeptide(L)'
;MISGLLVHRKRCPLVLCAAIVVGWSSAHAQTAPESPAQHLSPLEESTARAVDTHLADNLRLLEQIININSGTMHLPGVIAVKDVLAPRFQSLGFSVRWVPMQSQTQRAGDLIAEHPCPDGGGKCGNRILLIGHMDTVFEPQSPFQKFSIVPGTDGKVATGPGISDMKGGLIVMLAALGAMREAGALEHAEIRIVLSGDEERTGQPLELARKDMIDAARNSDVALEFEPGSRIGGNDTVSIGRRSSTTWHLETTGLSGHSSQIFGPRLGYGAIYEMVRILDAFRRELPQDGLTFSPGLVLGGSSAEMNAEATGGTAMGKANVIAANALAGGDIRTVSNQQTEQTESKMRLIVAAHLPQTDAKISFDEGYPAMAATTAGRELMQQWSDVSVALGLGPVAEAGIMTRGAGDIAFVAPYVSGLVGVGLLGEGAHAEGEKGYLDSLAPQAKRNAILMERLTLPLKLRRK
;
A
#
# COMPACT_ATOMS: atom_id res chain seq x y z
N MET A 1 -23.45 55.95 -38.15
CA MET A 1 -24.85 56.28 -38.06
C MET A 1 -25.39 55.53 -36.85
N ILE A 2 -25.39 56.16 -35.69
CA ILE A 2 -26.33 57.10 -35.05
C ILE A 2 -27.71 56.43 -34.83
N SER A 3 -28.05 56.48 -33.58
CA SER A 3 -29.36 56.52 -32.89
C SER A 3 -29.84 55.17 -32.35
N GLY A 4 -30.37 55.06 -31.13
CA GLY A 4 -30.68 56.05 -30.06
C GLY A 4 -31.37 55.39 -28.88
N LEU A 5 -31.22 56.06 -27.78
CA LEU A 5 -31.82 55.80 -26.44
C LEU A 5 -33.34 55.66 -26.46
N LEU A 6 -33.87 54.88 -25.54
CA LEU A 6 -35.09 55.26 -24.80
C LEU A 6 -35.12 54.68 -23.38
N VAL A 7 -35.04 55.54 -22.41
CA VAL A 7 -35.17 55.34 -20.95
C VAL A 7 -36.66 55.33 -20.61
N HIS A 8 -37.11 54.31 -19.88
CA HIS A 8 -38.41 54.35 -19.19
C HIS A 8 -38.20 54.20 -17.68
N ARG A 9 -38.30 55.33 -17.00
CA ARG A 9 -38.51 55.41 -15.54
C ARG A 9 -39.93 54.95 -15.23
N LYS A 10 -40.07 53.98 -14.34
CA LYS A 10 -41.31 53.74 -13.58
C LYS A 10 -41.06 54.00 -12.08
N ARG A 11 -42.02 54.77 -11.51
CA ARG A 11 -42.05 55.31 -10.16
C ARG A 11 -42.33 54.20 -9.14
N CYS A 12 -41.65 54.27 -7.99
CA CYS A 12 -41.91 53.48 -6.80
C CYS A 12 -43.06 54.09 -5.98
N PRO A 13 -43.98 53.32 -5.38
CA PRO A 13 -44.81 53.76 -4.31
C PRO A 13 -44.16 53.52 -2.92
N LEU A 14 -44.27 54.51 -2.07
CA LEU A 14 -43.94 54.45 -0.66
C LEU A 14 -44.77 53.36 0.04
N VAL A 15 -44.07 52.45 0.76
CA VAL A 15 -44.71 51.58 1.75
C VAL A 15 -44.17 51.92 3.12
N LEU A 16 -45.09 52.19 4.03
CA LEU A 16 -44.94 52.53 5.41
C LEU A 16 -44.26 51.40 6.18
N CYS A 17 -43.10 51.65 6.83
CA CYS A 17 -42.46 50.69 7.73
C CYS A 17 -43.10 50.81 9.14
N ALA A 18 -43.82 49.75 9.53
CA ALA A 18 -44.16 49.52 10.94
C ALA A 18 -42.95 48.88 11.66
N ALA A 19 -42.42 49.53 12.66
CA ALA A 19 -41.35 49.03 13.50
C ALA A 19 -41.87 47.92 14.43
N ILE A 20 -41.46 46.67 14.17
CA ILE A 20 -41.65 45.56 15.10
C ILE A 20 -40.40 45.50 15.98
N VAL A 21 -40.54 45.77 17.26
CA VAL A 21 -39.51 45.53 18.28
C VAL A 21 -39.47 44.03 18.54
N VAL A 22 -38.46 43.36 17.99
CA VAL A 22 -38.16 41.95 18.31
C VAL A 22 -37.23 41.97 19.53
N GLY A 23 -37.76 41.48 20.66
CA GLY A 23 -36.98 41.24 21.87
C GLY A 23 -35.92 40.17 21.61
N TRP A 24 -34.66 40.53 21.83
CA TRP A 24 -33.54 39.56 21.81
C TRP A 24 -33.64 38.67 23.06
N SER A 25 -34.18 37.46 22.88
CA SER A 25 -33.96 36.38 23.83
C SER A 25 -32.54 35.88 23.63
N SER A 26 -31.69 36.03 24.61
CA SER A 26 -30.36 35.46 24.67
C SER A 26 -30.50 33.92 24.68
N ALA A 27 -30.49 33.32 23.52
CA ALA A 27 -30.31 31.88 23.41
C ALA A 27 -28.90 31.55 23.92
N HIS A 28 -28.81 30.98 25.11
CA HIS A 28 -27.60 30.27 25.53
C HIS A 28 -27.38 29.19 24.53
N ALA A 29 -26.32 29.31 23.75
CA ALA A 29 -25.80 28.22 22.93
C ALA A 29 -25.43 27.10 23.92
N GLN A 30 -26.29 26.08 24.04
CA GLN A 30 -25.94 24.83 24.65
C GLN A 30 -24.87 24.25 23.73
N THR A 31 -23.61 24.23 24.18
CA THR A 31 -22.57 23.45 23.57
C THR A 31 -23.09 22.01 23.53
N ALA A 32 -23.20 21.44 22.31
CA ALA A 32 -23.52 20.02 22.17
C ALA A 32 -22.53 19.23 23.04
N PRO A 33 -22.98 18.18 23.74
CA PRO A 33 -22.07 17.36 24.53
C PRO A 33 -21.00 16.85 23.58
N GLU A 34 -19.74 17.14 23.90
CA GLU A 34 -18.59 16.63 23.18
C GLU A 34 -18.71 15.08 23.10
N SER A 35 -18.57 14.53 21.92
CA SER A 35 -18.62 13.09 21.71
C SER A 35 -17.54 12.42 22.57
N PRO A 36 -17.83 11.33 23.30
CA PRO A 36 -16.85 10.59 24.10
C PRO A 36 -15.62 10.13 23.31
N ALA A 37 -15.67 10.17 21.99
CA ALA A 37 -14.57 9.83 21.09
C ALA A 37 -13.46 10.90 21.00
N GLN A 38 -13.68 12.12 21.54
CA GLN A 38 -12.75 13.24 21.43
C GLN A 38 -11.75 13.36 22.60
N HIS A 39 -11.88 12.53 23.62
CA HIS A 39 -10.96 12.51 24.77
C HIS A 39 -10.34 11.14 24.96
N LEU A 40 -9.10 11.13 25.45
CA LEU A 40 -8.43 9.91 25.86
C LEU A 40 -8.96 9.46 27.24
N SER A 41 -9.13 8.16 27.40
CA SER A 41 -9.33 7.55 28.73
C SER A 41 -8.03 7.58 29.54
N PRO A 42 -8.08 7.41 30.86
CA PRO A 42 -6.86 7.31 31.68
C PRO A 42 -5.89 6.20 31.23
N LEU A 43 -6.41 5.08 30.69
CA LEU A 43 -5.61 4.00 30.15
C LEU A 43 -4.90 4.45 28.85
N GLU A 44 -5.64 5.04 27.92
CA GLU A 44 -5.10 5.58 26.67
C GLU A 44 -4.05 6.68 26.91
N GLU A 45 -4.26 7.55 27.93
CA GLU A 45 -3.23 8.51 28.34
C GLU A 45 -1.96 7.84 28.89
N SER A 46 -2.12 6.75 29.66
CA SER A 46 -0.99 5.98 30.15
C SER A 46 -0.22 5.34 28.99
N THR A 47 -0.93 4.72 28.04
CA THR A 47 -0.37 4.17 26.81
C THR A 47 0.39 5.22 26.01
N ALA A 48 -0.20 6.41 25.82
CA ALA A 48 0.46 7.50 25.10
C ALA A 48 1.75 7.98 25.79
N ARG A 49 1.76 8.09 27.13
CA ARG A 49 2.97 8.44 27.91
C ARG A 49 4.06 7.38 27.79
N ALA A 50 3.69 6.10 27.79
CA ALA A 50 4.65 5.00 27.66
C ALA A 50 5.39 5.06 26.30
N VAL A 51 4.70 5.42 25.21
CA VAL A 51 5.37 5.66 23.91
C VAL A 51 6.46 6.73 24.04
N ASP A 52 6.15 7.87 24.67
CA ASP A 52 7.13 8.96 24.83
C ASP A 52 8.32 8.54 25.69
N THR A 53 8.08 7.78 26.75
CA THR A 53 9.12 7.29 27.66
C THR A 53 10.17 6.44 26.93
N HIS A 54 9.76 5.61 25.98
CA HIS A 54 10.64 4.68 25.28
C HIS A 54 11.09 5.18 23.89
N LEU A 55 10.77 6.41 23.51
CA LEU A 55 11.08 6.94 22.17
C LEU A 55 12.58 6.85 21.82
N ALA A 56 13.48 7.20 22.76
CA ALA A 56 14.91 7.17 22.50
C ALA A 56 15.44 5.74 22.27
N ASP A 57 14.88 4.74 22.97
CA ASP A 57 15.24 3.32 22.78
C ASP A 57 14.74 2.80 21.44
N ASN A 58 13.53 3.18 21.05
CA ASN A 58 12.97 2.83 19.77
C ASN A 58 13.73 3.45 18.60
N LEU A 59 14.21 4.70 18.72
CA LEU A 59 15.07 5.32 17.71
C LEU A 59 16.42 4.60 17.57
N ARG A 60 17.03 4.16 18.69
CA ARG A 60 18.25 3.35 18.64
C ARG A 60 18.02 1.99 17.97
N LEU A 61 16.89 1.36 18.25
CA LEU A 61 16.53 0.11 17.59
C LEU A 61 16.29 0.30 16.09
N LEU A 62 15.67 1.40 15.69
CA LEU A 62 15.50 1.77 14.28
C LEU A 62 16.86 1.88 13.57
N GLU A 63 17.81 2.65 14.14
CA GLU A 63 19.16 2.75 13.61
C GLU A 63 19.84 1.38 13.52
N GLN A 64 19.69 0.52 14.54
CA GLN A 64 20.25 -0.83 14.54
C GLN A 64 19.77 -1.64 13.34
N ILE A 65 18.44 -1.73 13.10
CA ILE A 65 17.90 -2.57 12.02
C ILE A 65 18.09 -1.97 10.63
N ILE A 66 18.14 -0.64 10.51
CA ILE A 66 18.48 0.03 9.26
C ILE A 66 19.90 -0.34 8.80
N ASN A 67 20.84 -0.41 9.74
CA ASN A 67 22.24 -0.75 9.44
C ASN A 67 22.47 -2.25 9.11
N ILE A 68 21.46 -3.09 9.19
CA ILE A 68 21.47 -4.47 8.69
C ILE A 68 20.96 -4.45 7.24
N ASN A 69 21.83 -4.83 6.28
CA ASN A 69 21.35 -5.02 4.92
C ASN A 69 20.38 -6.21 4.87
N SER A 70 19.16 -5.97 4.40
CA SER A 70 18.12 -6.99 4.25
C SER A 70 17.47 -6.92 2.86
N GLY A 71 18.27 -6.70 1.81
CA GLY A 71 17.78 -6.91 0.45
C GLY A 71 17.09 -8.27 0.33
N THR A 72 15.98 -8.34 -0.42
CA THR A 72 15.15 -9.57 -0.45
C THR A 72 15.97 -10.82 -0.78
N MET A 73 16.94 -10.70 -1.69
CA MET A 73 17.79 -11.82 -2.09
C MET A 73 18.98 -12.05 -1.15
N HIS A 74 19.21 -11.15 -0.21
CA HIS A 74 20.21 -11.31 0.86
C HIS A 74 19.59 -12.02 2.07
N LEU A 75 19.24 -13.28 1.91
CA LEU A 75 18.54 -14.08 2.93
C LEU A 75 19.16 -14.00 4.34
N PRO A 76 20.52 -14.03 4.50
CA PRO A 76 21.13 -13.87 5.83
C PRO A 76 20.78 -12.54 6.50
N GLY A 77 20.65 -11.46 5.72
CA GLY A 77 20.30 -10.14 6.25
C GLY A 77 18.86 -10.04 6.71
N VAL A 78 17.91 -10.60 5.94
CA VAL A 78 16.51 -10.72 6.36
C VAL A 78 16.40 -11.53 7.67
N ILE A 79 17.12 -12.65 7.75
CA ILE A 79 17.19 -13.48 8.97
C ILE A 79 17.78 -12.67 10.13
N ALA A 80 18.81 -11.84 9.90
CA ALA A 80 19.41 -11.02 10.94
C ALA A 80 18.43 -9.95 11.48
N VAL A 81 17.58 -9.36 10.63
CA VAL A 81 16.49 -8.47 11.07
C VAL A 81 15.49 -9.25 11.93
N LYS A 82 15.06 -10.44 11.51
CA LYS A 82 14.22 -11.34 12.31
C LYS A 82 14.85 -11.65 13.67
N ASP A 83 16.17 -11.90 13.73
CA ASP A 83 16.88 -12.22 14.99
C ASP A 83 16.90 -11.05 15.99
N VAL A 84 16.79 -9.79 15.49
CA VAL A 84 16.63 -8.60 16.32
C VAL A 84 15.18 -8.45 16.81
N LEU A 85 14.19 -8.74 15.95
CA LEU A 85 12.77 -8.49 16.25
C LEU A 85 12.14 -9.60 17.11
N ALA A 86 12.45 -10.87 16.84
CA ALA A 86 11.81 -12.01 17.50
C ALA A 86 11.90 -11.97 19.03
N PRO A 87 13.08 -11.71 19.66
CA PRO A 87 13.18 -11.60 21.11
C PRO A 87 12.35 -10.43 21.69
N ARG A 88 12.14 -9.38 20.91
CA ARG A 88 11.32 -8.22 21.32
C ARG A 88 9.85 -8.59 21.43
N PHE A 89 9.30 -9.27 20.42
CA PHE A 89 7.93 -9.78 20.50
C PHE A 89 7.78 -10.80 21.64
N GLN A 90 8.77 -11.69 21.85
CA GLN A 90 8.75 -12.62 22.97
C GLN A 90 8.69 -11.90 24.32
N SER A 91 9.47 -10.82 24.51
CA SER A 91 9.46 -10.02 25.73
C SER A 91 8.12 -9.32 25.99
N LEU A 92 7.33 -9.08 24.95
CA LEU A 92 5.97 -8.55 25.05
C LEU A 92 4.92 -9.62 25.34
N GLY A 93 5.30 -10.89 25.41
CA GLY A 93 4.38 -12.01 25.71
C GLY A 93 3.85 -12.74 24.49
N PHE A 94 4.35 -12.44 23.30
CA PHE A 94 3.98 -13.17 22.08
C PHE A 94 4.68 -14.54 22.00
N SER A 95 3.95 -15.54 21.54
CA SER A 95 4.53 -16.78 21.03
C SER A 95 5.07 -16.51 19.63
N VAL A 96 6.35 -16.76 19.40
CA VAL A 96 7.04 -16.40 18.15
C VAL A 96 7.54 -17.64 17.45
N ARG A 97 7.27 -17.78 16.16
CA ARG A 97 7.79 -18.82 15.27
C ARG A 97 8.38 -18.25 13.99
N TRP A 98 9.40 -18.92 13.46
CA TRP A 98 9.95 -18.65 12.13
C TRP A 98 9.49 -19.71 11.15
N VAL A 99 9.03 -19.31 9.98
CA VAL A 99 8.64 -20.19 8.87
C VAL A 99 9.67 -20.02 7.76
N PRO A 100 10.67 -20.92 7.63
CA PRO A 100 11.68 -20.79 6.59
C PRO A 100 11.08 -21.16 5.24
N MET A 101 11.36 -20.35 4.20
CA MET A 101 10.82 -20.54 2.84
C MET A 101 11.91 -20.81 1.78
N GLN A 102 13.16 -21.00 2.17
CA GLN A 102 14.29 -21.18 1.24
C GLN A 102 14.11 -22.34 0.26
N SER A 103 13.56 -23.47 0.72
CA SER A 103 13.34 -24.66 -0.11
C SER A 103 12.12 -24.56 -1.01
N GLN A 104 11.17 -23.71 -0.69
CA GLN A 104 9.88 -23.61 -1.35
C GLN A 104 9.85 -22.47 -2.36
N THR A 105 10.27 -21.27 -1.93
CA THR A 105 10.17 -20.04 -2.72
C THR A 105 11.52 -19.37 -2.96
N GLN A 106 12.62 -19.93 -2.46
CA GLN A 106 13.95 -19.33 -2.49
C GLN A 106 14.02 -17.95 -1.78
N ARG A 107 13.20 -17.77 -0.75
CA ARG A 107 13.16 -16.57 0.09
C ARG A 107 13.50 -16.92 1.53
N ALA A 108 13.75 -15.89 2.35
CA ALA A 108 14.18 -16.11 3.73
C ALA A 108 13.09 -16.80 4.56
N GLY A 109 11.88 -16.29 4.52
CA GLY A 109 10.74 -16.81 5.26
C GLY A 109 10.00 -15.74 6.05
N ASP A 110 9.00 -16.15 6.85
CA ASP A 110 8.11 -15.28 7.61
C ASP A 110 8.33 -15.39 9.11
N LEU A 111 8.32 -14.26 9.81
CA LEU A 111 8.24 -14.18 11.26
C LEU A 111 6.78 -14.04 11.68
N ILE A 112 6.30 -15.01 12.46
CA ILE A 112 4.92 -15.02 12.96
C ILE A 112 4.97 -14.90 14.47
N ALA A 113 4.18 -13.93 15.01
CA ALA A 113 4.03 -13.77 16.44
C ALA A 113 2.54 -13.70 16.82
N GLU A 114 2.16 -14.40 17.87
CA GLU A 114 0.77 -14.54 18.31
C GLU A 114 0.62 -14.23 19.78
N HIS A 115 -0.30 -13.34 20.11
CA HIS A 115 -0.74 -13.05 21.47
C HIS A 115 -2.21 -13.47 21.57
N PRO A 116 -2.50 -14.62 22.18
CA PRO A 116 -3.86 -15.12 22.29
C PRO A 116 -4.66 -14.32 23.33
N CYS A 117 -5.98 -14.28 23.16
CA CYS A 117 -6.84 -13.76 24.22
C CYS A 117 -6.74 -14.63 25.49
N PRO A 118 -6.43 -14.04 26.67
CA PRO A 118 -6.11 -14.80 27.89
C PRO A 118 -7.20 -15.78 28.33
N ASP A 119 -8.44 -15.53 28.18
CA ASP A 119 -9.53 -16.37 28.70
C ASP A 119 -10.31 -17.14 27.62
N GLY A 120 -9.64 -17.53 26.54
CA GLY A 120 -10.25 -18.34 25.47
C GLY A 120 -11.27 -17.59 24.62
N GLY A 121 -11.13 -16.27 24.48
CA GLY A 121 -11.91 -15.44 23.51
C GLY A 121 -13.12 -14.72 24.08
N GLY A 122 -13.51 -14.95 25.34
CA GLY A 122 -14.73 -14.32 25.89
C GLY A 122 -14.59 -12.88 26.40
N LYS A 123 -13.37 -12.38 26.55
CA LYS A 123 -13.07 -11.05 27.14
C LYS A 123 -12.32 -10.09 26.22
N CYS A 124 -11.89 -10.52 25.04
CA CYS A 124 -11.28 -9.67 24.04
C CYS A 124 -12.31 -9.16 23.04
N GLY A 125 -12.02 -8.00 22.45
CA GLY A 125 -12.81 -7.44 21.33
C GLY A 125 -12.41 -8.04 19.99
N ASN A 126 -12.07 -7.17 19.02
CA ASN A 126 -11.65 -7.62 17.69
C ASN A 126 -10.28 -8.31 17.75
N ARG A 127 -10.13 -9.35 16.94
CA ARG A 127 -8.85 -10.02 16.65
C ARG A 127 -8.13 -9.20 15.59
N ILE A 128 -6.90 -8.80 15.87
CA ILE A 128 -6.15 -7.89 15.01
C ILE A 128 -5.00 -8.63 14.33
N LEU A 129 -4.88 -8.46 13.00
CA LEU A 129 -3.72 -8.85 12.22
C LEU A 129 -2.83 -7.62 11.97
N LEU A 130 -1.57 -7.69 12.37
CA LEU A 130 -0.55 -6.71 12.04
C LEU A 130 0.35 -7.27 10.94
N ILE A 131 0.55 -6.50 9.88
CA ILE A 131 1.29 -6.90 8.70
C ILE A 131 2.49 -5.98 8.51
N GLY A 132 3.60 -6.56 8.08
CA GLY A 132 4.78 -5.85 7.66
C GLY A 132 5.78 -6.76 6.98
N HIS A 133 6.89 -6.18 6.50
CA HIS A 133 7.98 -6.94 5.90
C HIS A 133 9.34 -6.52 6.46
N MET A 134 10.30 -7.46 6.38
CA MET A 134 11.65 -7.32 6.94
C MET A 134 12.69 -7.05 5.86
N ASP A 135 12.36 -7.33 4.61
CA ASP A 135 13.22 -7.12 3.46
C ASP A 135 13.18 -5.67 2.94
N THR A 136 14.02 -5.36 1.99
CA THR A 136 14.09 -4.07 1.27
C THR A 136 14.54 -4.30 -0.15
N VAL A 137 14.32 -3.34 -1.05
CA VAL A 137 14.86 -3.35 -2.42
C VAL A 137 16.39 -3.22 -2.48
N PHE A 138 17.05 -2.85 -1.38
CA PHE A 138 18.49 -2.51 -1.37
C PHE A 138 19.35 -3.74 -1.10
N GLU A 139 19.78 -4.39 -2.18
CA GLU A 139 20.69 -5.54 -2.12
C GLU A 139 22.11 -5.13 -1.64
N PRO A 140 22.99 -6.08 -1.24
CA PRO A 140 24.34 -5.76 -0.73
C PRO A 140 25.22 -4.92 -1.66
N GLN A 141 24.93 -4.93 -2.96
CA GLN A 141 25.67 -4.15 -3.97
C GLN A 141 25.24 -2.68 -4.03
N SER A 142 24.12 -2.32 -3.45
CA SER A 142 23.66 -0.93 -3.36
C SER A 142 24.66 -0.10 -2.56
N PRO A 143 25.02 1.11 -2.96
CA PRO A 143 25.85 2.02 -2.17
C PRO A 143 25.08 2.59 -0.96
N PHE A 144 23.76 2.48 -0.96
CA PHE A 144 22.87 3.00 0.09
C PHE A 144 22.67 1.95 1.20
N GLN A 145 23.50 1.99 2.24
CA GLN A 145 23.60 0.92 3.23
C GLN A 145 23.49 1.37 4.69
N LYS A 146 23.46 2.68 4.96
CA LYS A 146 23.64 3.19 6.33
C LYS A 146 22.56 4.18 6.73
N PHE A 147 22.17 4.09 8.00
CA PHE A 147 21.42 5.15 8.65
C PHE A 147 22.23 6.43 8.74
N SER A 148 21.61 7.56 8.47
CA SER A 148 22.22 8.87 8.63
C SER A 148 21.16 9.93 8.90
N ILE A 149 21.41 10.80 9.88
CA ILE A 149 20.58 11.98 10.12
C ILE A 149 20.80 13.00 9.00
N VAL A 150 19.74 13.53 8.45
CA VAL A 150 19.80 14.55 7.41
C VAL A 150 20.19 15.89 8.04
N PRO A 151 21.30 16.53 7.59
CA PRO A 151 21.73 17.80 8.12
C PRO A 151 20.68 18.90 8.01
N GLY A 152 20.58 19.77 9.02
CA GLY A 152 19.65 20.90 9.02
C GLY A 152 18.19 20.56 9.35
N THR A 153 17.91 19.34 9.81
CA THR A 153 16.55 18.89 10.16
C THR A 153 16.33 18.76 11.68
N ASP A 154 17.25 19.26 12.49
CA ASP A 154 17.23 19.15 13.98
C ASP A 154 17.03 17.71 14.46
N GLY A 155 17.57 16.73 13.71
CA GLY A 155 17.43 15.30 14.02
C GLY A 155 16.06 14.70 13.70
N LYS A 156 15.18 15.42 13.01
CA LYS A 156 13.82 14.95 12.72
C LYS A 156 13.69 14.08 11.48
N VAL A 157 14.70 14.11 10.62
CA VAL A 157 14.71 13.32 9.39
C VAL A 157 16.00 12.50 9.31
N ALA A 158 15.85 11.24 8.98
CA ALA A 158 16.97 10.35 8.70
C ALA A 158 16.80 9.69 7.33
N THR A 159 17.91 9.20 6.79
CA THR A 159 17.96 8.38 5.57
C THR A 159 18.59 7.04 5.87
N GLY A 160 18.20 6.01 5.15
CA GLY A 160 18.75 4.67 5.27
C GLY A 160 17.85 3.62 4.59
N PRO A 161 18.39 2.46 4.20
CA PRO A 161 17.67 1.46 3.43
C PRO A 161 16.49 0.87 4.24
N GLY A 162 15.27 1.05 3.72
CA GLY A 162 14.05 0.59 4.36
C GLY A 162 13.61 1.44 5.55
N ILE A 163 14.14 2.66 5.73
CA ILE A 163 13.73 3.52 6.85
C ILE A 163 12.26 3.90 6.77
N SER A 164 11.76 4.12 5.56
CA SER A 164 10.35 4.34 5.26
C SER A 164 9.69 3.01 4.93
N ASP A 165 10.27 2.21 4.07
CA ASP A 165 9.72 1.01 3.48
C ASP A 165 10.53 -0.24 3.87
N MET A 166 10.13 -1.01 4.97
CA MET A 166 9.22 -0.47 5.99
C MET A 166 9.75 -0.74 7.40
N LYS A 167 11.09 -0.78 7.57
CA LYS A 167 11.71 -1.01 8.89
C LYS A 167 11.26 0.01 9.94
N GLY A 168 11.03 1.27 9.54
CA GLY A 168 10.44 2.28 10.42
C GLY A 168 9.06 1.89 10.92
N GLY A 169 8.24 1.28 10.07
CA GLY A 169 6.94 0.73 10.45
C GLY A 169 7.03 -0.41 11.46
N LEU A 170 8.03 -1.29 11.34
CA LEU A 170 8.27 -2.35 12.31
C LEU A 170 8.59 -1.80 13.71
N ILE A 171 9.30 -0.68 13.78
CA ILE A 171 9.59 -0.02 15.06
C ILE A 171 8.35 0.71 15.60
N VAL A 172 7.55 1.33 14.75
CA VAL A 172 6.24 1.90 15.15
C VAL A 172 5.35 0.80 15.75
N MET A 173 5.29 -0.38 15.14
CA MET A 173 4.56 -1.55 15.65
C MET A 173 5.06 -1.97 17.03
N LEU A 174 6.36 -2.16 17.19
CA LEU A 174 6.95 -2.54 18.48
C LEU A 174 6.74 -1.48 19.55
N ALA A 175 6.85 -0.20 19.22
CA ALA A 175 6.62 0.91 20.14
C ALA A 175 5.16 0.94 20.62
N ALA A 176 4.21 0.72 19.72
CA ALA A 176 2.79 0.66 20.05
C ALA A 176 2.48 -0.53 20.99
N LEU A 177 2.95 -1.72 20.65
CA LEU A 177 2.73 -2.93 21.45
C LEU A 177 3.44 -2.85 22.82
N GLY A 178 4.66 -2.28 22.87
CA GLY A 178 5.39 -2.05 24.11
C GLY A 178 4.65 -1.13 25.07
N ALA A 179 4.08 -0.04 24.54
CA ALA A 179 3.27 0.89 25.32
C ALA A 179 1.96 0.24 25.82
N MET A 180 1.27 -0.53 24.99
CA MET A 180 0.09 -1.30 25.40
C MET A 180 0.44 -2.31 26.52
N ARG A 181 1.61 -2.98 26.43
CA ARG A 181 2.08 -3.91 27.45
C ARG A 181 2.32 -3.21 28.79
N GLU A 182 3.02 -2.07 28.79
CA GLU A 182 3.33 -1.29 29.99
C GLU A 182 2.07 -0.75 30.66
N ALA A 183 1.09 -0.27 29.86
CA ALA A 183 -0.19 0.21 30.36
C ALA A 183 -1.16 -0.91 30.78
N GLY A 184 -0.86 -2.18 30.51
CA GLY A 184 -1.73 -3.33 30.79
C GLY A 184 -2.84 -3.55 29.73
N ALA A 185 -2.89 -2.76 28.67
CA ALA A 185 -3.90 -2.86 27.61
C ALA A 185 -3.74 -4.14 26.78
N LEU A 186 -2.51 -4.66 26.64
CA LEU A 186 -2.23 -5.87 25.87
C LEU A 186 -2.89 -7.12 26.48
N GLU A 187 -3.18 -7.14 27.78
CA GLU A 187 -3.86 -8.25 28.46
C GLU A 187 -5.28 -8.53 27.94
N HIS A 188 -5.87 -7.58 27.21
CA HIS A 188 -7.22 -7.71 26.64
C HIS A 188 -7.18 -7.86 25.11
N ALA A 189 -6.01 -8.09 24.53
CA ALA A 189 -5.83 -8.10 23.10
C ALA A 189 -5.58 -9.50 22.54
N GLU A 190 -6.24 -9.84 21.42
CA GLU A 190 -5.85 -10.96 20.57
C GLU A 190 -5.21 -10.39 19.32
N ILE A 191 -3.91 -10.59 19.18
CA ILE A 191 -3.11 -10.00 18.10
C ILE A 191 -2.27 -11.08 17.43
N ARG A 192 -2.32 -11.09 16.09
CA ARG A 192 -1.42 -11.87 15.23
C ARG A 192 -0.55 -10.91 14.44
N ILE A 193 0.71 -11.26 14.28
CA ILE A 193 1.69 -10.51 13.52
C ILE A 193 2.26 -11.44 12.46
N VAL A 194 2.30 -10.99 11.21
CA VAL A 194 3.00 -11.67 10.12
C VAL A 194 3.94 -10.66 9.48
N LEU A 195 5.25 -10.94 9.57
CA LEU A 195 6.29 -10.16 8.92
C LEU A 195 6.90 -11.01 7.82
N SER A 196 6.62 -10.68 6.57
CA SER A 196 7.20 -11.35 5.41
C SER A 196 8.68 -10.97 5.22
N GLY A 197 9.43 -11.85 4.60
CA GLY A 197 10.81 -11.61 4.25
C GLY A 197 11.01 -11.46 2.74
N ASP A 198 9.95 -11.16 2.00
CA ASP A 198 9.95 -11.15 0.54
C ASP A 198 8.86 -10.27 -0.10
N GLU A 199 8.46 -9.19 0.56
CA GLU A 199 7.47 -8.27 -0.01
C GLU A 199 8.00 -7.63 -1.29
N GLU A 200 9.22 -7.13 -1.25
CA GLU A 200 9.85 -6.35 -2.31
C GLU A 200 10.21 -7.19 -3.57
N ARG A 201 10.38 -8.48 -3.39
CA ARG A 201 10.58 -9.45 -4.46
C ARG A 201 10.00 -10.79 -4.10
N THR A 202 8.69 -10.89 -4.22
CA THR A 202 7.90 -12.02 -3.74
C THR A 202 8.36 -13.35 -4.33
N GLY A 203 8.46 -14.35 -3.47
CA GLY A 203 8.75 -15.73 -3.87
C GLY A 203 7.59 -16.37 -4.60
N GLN A 204 7.90 -17.37 -5.43
CA GLN A 204 6.90 -18.09 -6.22
C GLN A 204 6.83 -19.56 -5.77
N PRO A 205 5.65 -20.20 -5.79
CA PRO A 205 4.34 -19.63 -6.13
C PRO A 205 3.77 -18.74 -5.00
N LEU A 206 2.99 -17.73 -5.38
CA LEU A 206 2.41 -16.76 -4.44
C LEU A 206 1.53 -17.41 -3.36
N GLU A 207 0.79 -18.46 -3.70
CA GLU A 207 -0.05 -19.19 -2.74
C GLU A 207 0.75 -19.76 -1.55
N LEU A 208 2.02 -20.10 -1.75
CA LEU A 208 2.92 -20.51 -0.67
C LEU A 208 3.53 -19.31 0.04
N ALA A 209 4.00 -18.31 -0.72
CA ALA A 209 4.65 -17.13 -0.18
C ALA A 209 3.72 -16.28 0.72
N ARG A 210 2.41 -16.31 0.48
CA ARG A 210 1.42 -15.53 1.26
C ARG A 210 0.48 -16.38 2.11
N LYS A 211 0.75 -17.69 2.19
CA LYS A 211 -0.12 -18.65 2.90
C LYS A 211 -0.35 -18.28 4.36
N ASP A 212 0.72 -18.05 5.11
CA ASP A 212 0.63 -17.78 6.56
C ASP A 212 -0.13 -16.48 6.84
N MET A 213 0.04 -15.46 5.99
CA MET A 213 -0.66 -14.19 6.08
C MET A 213 -2.16 -14.35 5.79
N ILE A 214 -2.51 -15.08 4.73
CA ILE A 214 -3.92 -15.38 4.39
C ILE A 214 -4.58 -16.21 5.49
N ASP A 215 -3.88 -17.20 6.04
CA ASP A 215 -4.42 -18.04 7.12
C ASP A 215 -4.62 -17.22 8.41
N ALA A 216 -3.73 -16.28 8.71
CA ALA A 216 -3.89 -15.34 9.81
C ALA A 216 -5.11 -14.42 9.60
N ALA A 217 -5.30 -13.91 8.38
CA ALA A 217 -6.42 -13.03 8.02
C ALA A 217 -7.80 -13.70 8.21
N ARG A 218 -7.93 -14.97 7.83
CA ARG A 218 -9.17 -15.74 8.02
C ARG A 218 -9.60 -15.85 9.49
N ASN A 219 -8.67 -15.64 10.40
CA ASN A 219 -8.89 -15.70 11.85
C ASN A 219 -8.79 -14.32 12.52
N SER A 220 -8.92 -13.25 11.75
CA SER A 220 -8.82 -11.87 12.23
C SER A 220 -10.05 -11.06 11.81
N ASP A 221 -10.33 -9.98 12.52
CA ASP A 221 -11.48 -9.11 12.27
C ASP A 221 -11.05 -7.76 11.67
N VAL A 222 -9.77 -7.36 11.90
CA VAL A 222 -9.17 -6.11 11.39
C VAL A 222 -7.71 -6.39 11.02
N ALA A 223 -7.22 -5.76 9.95
CA ALA A 223 -5.81 -5.79 9.56
C ALA A 223 -5.20 -4.37 9.56
N LEU A 224 -3.96 -4.24 10.04
CA LEU A 224 -3.17 -3.02 9.99
C LEU A 224 -1.82 -3.32 9.35
N GLU A 225 -1.52 -2.67 8.22
CA GLU A 225 -0.24 -2.82 7.55
C GLU A 225 0.65 -1.61 7.82
N PHE A 226 1.81 -1.88 8.39
CA PHE A 226 2.75 -0.87 8.88
C PHE A 226 3.66 -0.31 7.78
N GLU A 227 3.21 -0.37 6.54
CA GLU A 227 3.74 0.36 5.40
C GLU A 227 3.86 1.87 5.70
N PRO A 228 4.71 2.63 4.97
CA PRO A 228 4.86 4.05 5.22
C PRO A 228 3.57 4.82 5.02
N GLY A 229 3.24 5.66 5.99
CA GLY A 229 2.29 6.73 5.80
C GLY A 229 2.90 7.88 4.99
N SER A 230 2.08 8.81 4.53
CA SER A 230 2.54 10.03 3.86
C SER A 230 1.89 11.28 4.42
N ARG A 231 2.50 12.42 4.14
CA ARG A 231 1.95 13.73 4.48
C ARG A 231 1.59 14.46 3.19
N ILE A 232 0.32 14.76 3.00
CA ILE A 232 -0.19 15.43 1.79
C ILE A 232 -0.87 16.73 2.22
N GLY A 233 -0.39 17.86 1.67
CA GLY A 233 -0.95 19.17 2.02
C GLY A 233 -0.85 19.52 3.51
N GLY A 234 0.14 18.98 4.21
CA GLY A 234 0.34 19.19 5.65
C GLY A 234 -0.43 18.24 6.56
N ASN A 235 -1.30 17.38 6.02
CA ASN A 235 -2.06 16.39 6.78
C ASN A 235 -1.41 15.00 6.65
N ASP A 236 -1.32 14.29 7.76
CA ASP A 236 -0.95 12.87 7.74
C ASP A 236 -2.07 12.08 7.05
N THR A 237 -1.70 11.03 6.32
CA THR A 237 -2.65 10.24 5.56
C THR A 237 -2.52 8.74 5.85
N VAL A 238 -3.64 8.03 5.67
CA VAL A 238 -3.72 6.57 5.72
C VAL A 238 -4.49 6.07 4.49
N SER A 239 -4.26 4.85 4.05
CA SER A 239 -4.94 4.29 2.90
C SER A 239 -5.90 3.17 3.29
N ILE A 240 -7.06 3.13 2.63
CA ILE A 240 -8.06 2.05 2.72
C ILE A 240 -8.14 1.27 1.42
N GLY A 241 -7.22 1.50 0.49
CA GLY A 241 -7.15 0.84 -0.80
C GLY A 241 -5.74 0.85 -1.37
N ARG A 242 -5.39 -0.22 -2.08
CA ARG A 242 -4.12 -0.40 -2.81
C ARG A 242 -4.41 -0.90 -4.21
N ARG A 243 -3.67 -0.41 -5.20
CA ARG A 243 -3.81 -0.92 -6.57
C ARG A 243 -3.18 -2.30 -6.71
N SER A 244 -3.68 -3.08 -7.66
CA SER A 244 -3.01 -4.31 -8.10
C SER A 244 -1.65 -4.01 -8.76
N SER A 245 -0.83 -5.05 -8.91
CA SER A 245 0.37 -5.01 -9.73
C SER A 245 0.52 -6.33 -10.46
N THR A 246 0.37 -6.35 -11.77
CA THR A 246 0.44 -7.53 -12.62
C THR A 246 1.29 -7.24 -13.84
N THR A 247 2.26 -8.11 -14.14
CA THR A 247 3.04 -8.06 -15.38
C THR A 247 2.31 -8.84 -16.47
N TRP A 248 2.32 -8.33 -17.69
CA TRP A 248 1.81 -9.03 -18.86
C TRP A 248 2.92 -9.21 -19.89
N HIS A 249 2.84 -10.33 -20.64
CA HIS A 249 3.76 -10.68 -21.71
C HIS A 249 2.95 -10.93 -22.98
N LEU A 250 3.35 -10.29 -24.07
CA LEU A 250 2.72 -10.42 -25.38
C LEU A 250 3.76 -10.92 -26.38
N GLU A 251 3.44 -12.00 -27.06
CA GLU A 251 4.20 -12.56 -28.16
C GLU A 251 3.36 -12.47 -29.43
N THR A 252 3.96 -12.00 -30.53
CA THR A 252 3.37 -12.07 -31.84
C THR A 252 4.30 -12.74 -32.84
N THR A 253 3.72 -13.50 -33.74
CA THR A 253 4.46 -14.21 -34.79
C THR A 253 3.89 -13.90 -36.18
N GLY A 254 4.70 -14.06 -37.19
CA GLY A 254 4.28 -13.90 -38.58
C GLY A 254 5.21 -14.64 -39.55
N LEU A 255 4.76 -14.77 -40.78
CA LEU A 255 5.57 -15.44 -41.82
C LEU A 255 6.68 -14.51 -42.32
N SER A 256 7.93 -15.00 -42.28
CA SER A 256 9.10 -14.29 -42.80
C SER A 256 9.20 -14.40 -44.32
N GLY A 257 9.75 -13.39 -44.93
CA GLY A 257 10.01 -13.34 -46.38
C GLY A 257 10.54 -12.00 -46.84
N HIS A 258 10.69 -11.81 -48.14
CA HIS A 258 11.15 -10.53 -48.67
C HIS A 258 10.09 -9.44 -48.47
N SER A 259 10.50 -8.28 -48.04
CA SER A 259 9.59 -7.15 -47.64
C SER A 259 8.66 -6.68 -48.77
N SER A 260 9.07 -6.90 -50.05
CA SER A 260 8.17 -6.57 -51.19
C SER A 260 6.91 -7.43 -51.27
N GLN A 261 6.80 -8.49 -50.51
CA GLN A 261 5.66 -9.42 -50.47
C GLN A 261 4.76 -9.21 -49.24
N ILE A 262 5.04 -8.15 -48.44
CA ILE A 262 4.22 -7.80 -47.27
C ILE A 262 2.81 -7.36 -47.75
N PHE A 263 1.82 -7.62 -46.93
CA PHE A 263 0.36 -7.37 -47.18
C PHE A 263 -0.21 -8.32 -48.28
N GLY A 264 0.60 -9.17 -48.85
CA GLY A 264 0.12 -10.16 -49.83
C GLY A 264 -0.54 -11.38 -49.12
N PRO A 265 -1.36 -12.13 -49.88
CA PRO A 265 -2.15 -13.23 -49.29
C PRO A 265 -1.30 -14.35 -48.71
N ARG A 266 -0.05 -14.48 -49.19
CA ARG A 266 0.87 -15.56 -48.77
C ARG A 266 1.63 -15.24 -47.49
N LEU A 267 2.12 -14.02 -47.31
CA LEU A 267 2.99 -13.66 -46.19
C LEU A 267 2.31 -12.75 -45.18
N GLY A 268 1.17 -12.12 -45.54
CA GLY A 268 0.40 -11.30 -44.63
C GLY A 268 1.16 -10.07 -44.12
N TYR A 269 1.04 -9.80 -42.83
CA TYR A 269 1.48 -8.53 -42.22
C TYR A 269 2.80 -8.63 -41.44
N GLY A 270 3.18 -9.84 -41.01
CA GLY A 270 4.35 -10.03 -40.14
C GLY A 270 4.13 -9.61 -38.69
N ALA A 271 5.01 -10.09 -37.81
CA ALA A 271 4.85 -10.00 -36.35
C ALA A 271 4.81 -8.56 -35.83
N ILE A 272 5.64 -7.66 -36.36
CA ILE A 272 5.69 -6.28 -35.86
C ILE A 272 4.37 -5.52 -36.11
N TYR A 273 3.74 -5.68 -37.29
CA TYR A 273 2.44 -5.04 -37.54
C TYR A 273 1.34 -5.60 -36.64
N GLU A 274 1.37 -6.90 -36.34
CA GLU A 274 0.44 -7.50 -35.37
C GLU A 274 0.65 -6.94 -33.97
N MET A 275 1.89 -6.82 -33.52
CA MET A 275 2.26 -6.20 -32.25
C MET A 275 1.72 -4.76 -32.16
N VAL A 276 1.96 -3.95 -33.19
CA VAL A 276 1.50 -2.55 -33.24
C VAL A 276 -0.02 -2.47 -33.22
N ARG A 277 -0.73 -3.34 -33.96
CA ARG A 277 -2.20 -3.41 -33.95
C ARG A 277 -2.73 -3.68 -32.53
N ILE A 278 -2.16 -4.66 -31.84
CA ILE A 278 -2.58 -5.04 -30.48
C ILE A 278 -2.33 -3.89 -29.51
N LEU A 279 -1.11 -3.33 -29.49
CA LEU A 279 -0.76 -2.25 -28.58
C LEU A 279 -1.60 -0.98 -28.84
N ASP A 280 -1.89 -0.66 -30.12
CA ASP A 280 -2.78 0.46 -30.45
C ASP A 280 -4.24 0.19 -30.03
N ALA A 281 -4.71 -1.05 -30.17
CA ALA A 281 -6.03 -1.43 -29.68
C ALA A 281 -6.09 -1.33 -28.15
N PHE A 282 -5.06 -1.78 -27.42
CA PHE A 282 -4.97 -1.60 -25.97
C PHE A 282 -5.09 -0.12 -25.61
N ARG A 283 -4.29 0.75 -26.24
CA ARG A 283 -4.30 2.19 -26.01
C ARG A 283 -5.68 2.83 -26.23
N ARG A 284 -6.44 2.37 -27.23
CA ARG A 284 -7.74 2.96 -27.59
C ARG A 284 -8.92 2.38 -26.80
N GLU A 285 -8.84 1.10 -26.45
CA GLU A 285 -10.01 0.37 -25.98
C GLU A 285 -10.01 0.04 -24.50
N LEU A 286 -8.83 0.01 -23.83
CA LEU A 286 -8.73 -0.32 -22.43
C LEU A 286 -8.91 0.85 -21.46
N PRO A 287 -8.56 2.13 -21.79
CA PRO A 287 -8.59 3.20 -20.83
C PRO A 287 -9.93 3.32 -20.11
N GLN A 288 -9.89 3.36 -18.79
CA GLN A 288 -11.01 3.55 -17.88
C GLN A 288 -10.51 4.09 -16.56
N ASP A 289 -11.40 4.65 -15.73
CA ASP A 289 -11.06 5.16 -14.41
C ASP A 289 -10.47 4.06 -13.53
N GLY A 290 -9.39 4.39 -12.83
CA GLY A 290 -8.69 3.45 -11.92
C GLY A 290 -7.73 2.48 -12.59
N LEU A 291 -7.77 2.34 -13.92
CA LEU A 291 -6.84 1.50 -14.68
C LEU A 291 -5.64 2.29 -15.16
N THR A 292 -4.44 1.77 -14.91
CA THR A 292 -3.23 2.16 -15.64
C THR A 292 -2.55 0.92 -16.20
N PHE A 293 -2.00 1.04 -17.40
CA PHE A 293 -1.19 0.00 -18.03
C PHE A 293 -0.15 0.65 -18.93
N SER A 294 1.01 0.02 -19.04
CA SER A 294 2.10 0.55 -19.86
C SER A 294 2.92 -0.58 -20.46
N PRO A 295 3.20 -0.58 -21.78
CA PRO A 295 4.25 -1.39 -22.34
C PRO A 295 5.60 -0.79 -21.92
N GLY A 296 6.40 -1.57 -21.17
CA GLY A 296 7.72 -1.16 -20.69
C GLY A 296 8.84 -1.49 -21.69
N LEU A 297 8.66 -2.61 -22.43
CA LEU A 297 9.64 -3.09 -23.42
C LEU A 297 8.93 -3.66 -24.63
N VAL A 298 9.44 -3.35 -25.83
CA VAL A 298 9.01 -3.94 -27.10
C VAL A 298 10.24 -4.32 -27.92
N LEU A 299 10.31 -5.55 -28.39
CA LEU A 299 11.35 -6.09 -29.26
C LEU A 299 10.73 -6.69 -30.50
N GLY A 300 11.40 -6.65 -31.65
CA GLY A 300 10.86 -7.30 -32.85
C GLY A 300 11.86 -7.38 -34.00
N GLY A 301 11.74 -8.45 -34.80
CA GLY A 301 12.64 -8.70 -35.92
C GLY A 301 12.46 -10.08 -36.55
N SER A 302 13.51 -10.57 -37.21
CA SER A 302 13.57 -11.96 -37.69
C SER A 302 13.67 -12.93 -36.51
N SER A 303 14.27 -12.48 -35.41
CA SER A 303 14.24 -13.14 -34.11
C SER A 303 14.16 -12.08 -33.00
N ALA A 304 13.54 -12.42 -31.87
CA ALA A 304 13.50 -11.62 -30.66
C ALA A 304 13.48 -12.57 -29.45
N GLU A 305 14.23 -12.19 -28.42
CA GLU A 305 14.28 -12.90 -27.13
C GLU A 305 14.19 -11.86 -26.01
N MET A 306 13.42 -12.13 -24.97
CA MET A 306 13.22 -11.29 -23.81
C MET A 306 13.42 -12.11 -22.54
N ASN A 307 14.05 -11.53 -21.51
CA ASN A 307 14.18 -12.21 -20.23
C ASN A 307 12.81 -12.35 -19.53
N ALA A 308 12.74 -13.25 -18.55
CA ALA A 308 11.48 -13.56 -17.86
C ALA A 308 10.86 -12.34 -17.17
N GLU A 309 11.69 -11.45 -16.66
CA GLU A 309 11.25 -10.23 -15.96
C GLU A 309 10.83 -9.10 -16.92
N ALA A 310 10.89 -9.30 -18.25
CA ALA A 310 10.60 -8.28 -19.28
C ALA A 310 11.40 -6.97 -19.12
N THR A 311 12.60 -7.05 -18.54
CA THR A 311 13.47 -5.88 -18.28
C THR A 311 14.55 -5.70 -19.33
N GLY A 312 14.77 -6.69 -20.20
CA GLY A 312 15.78 -6.66 -21.24
C GLY A 312 15.62 -7.79 -22.25
N GLY A 313 16.39 -7.71 -23.32
CA GLY A 313 16.40 -8.73 -24.35
C GLY A 313 17.20 -8.35 -25.59
N THR A 314 17.12 -9.17 -26.64
CA THR A 314 17.79 -8.95 -27.91
C THR A 314 16.82 -9.13 -29.07
N ALA A 315 17.03 -8.38 -30.16
CA ALA A 315 16.30 -8.57 -31.40
C ALA A 315 17.25 -8.41 -32.61
N MET A 316 17.02 -9.21 -33.63
CA MET A 316 17.79 -9.14 -34.88
C MET A 316 16.85 -9.12 -36.09
N GLY A 317 17.20 -8.31 -37.08
CA GLY A 317 16.40 -8.18 -38.30
C GLY A 317 17.16 -7.52 -39.43
N LYS A 318 16.59 -7.58 -40.63
CA LYS A 318 17.08 -6.87 -41.83
C LYS A 318 15.96 -6.01 -42.39
N ALA A 319 16.28 -4.82 -42.90
CA ALA A 319 15.29 -3.86 -43.42
C ALA A 319 14.41 -4.42 -44.57
N ASN A 320 14.92 -5.37 -45.33
CA ASN A 320 14.21 -5.99 -46.46
C ASN A 320 13.59 -7.36 -46.14
N VAL A 321 13.40 -7.70 -44.87
CA VAL A 321 12.80 -8.95 -44.38
C VAL A 321 11.59 -8.66 -43.51
N ILE A 322 10.48 -9.39 -43.76
CA ILE A 322 9.28 -9.34 -42.92
C ILE A 322 9.62 -9.96 -41.56
N ALA A 323 9.33 -9.23 -40.46
CA ALA A 323 9.61 -9.70 -39.10
C ALA A 323 8.79 -10.95 -38.76
N ALA A 324 9.46 -11.97 -38.24
CA ALA A 324 8.85 -13.24 -37.84
C ALA A 324 8.38 -13.23 -36.39
N ASN A 325 9.02 -12.44 -35.52
CA ASN A 325 8.75 -12.44 -34.10
C ASN A 325 8.73 -11.01 -33.57
N ALA A 326 7.81 -10.74 -32.62
CA ALA A 326 7.90 -9.57 -31.76
C ALA A 326 7.39 -9.92 -30.36
N LEU A 327 8.00 -9.31 -29.36
CA LEU A 327 7.74 -9.51 -27.94
C LEU A 327 7.49 -8.15 -27.27
N ALA A 328 6.53 -8.10 -26.37
CA ALA A 328 6.34 -6.94 -25.51
C ALA A 328 6.02 -7.38 -24.09
N GLY A 329 6.44 -6.58 -23.12
CA GLY A 329 6.10 -6.76 -21.72
C GLY A 329 5.73 -5.40 -21.08
N GLY A 330 4.88 -5.45 -20.07
CA GLY A 330 4.45 -4.25 -19.38
C GLY A 330 3.69 -4.55 -18.10
N ASP A 331 3.23 -3.51 -17.41
CA ASP A 331 2.45 -3.64 -16.19
C ASP A 331 0.98 -3.26 -16.37
N ILE A 332 0.14 -3.77 -15.48
CA ILE A 332 -1.25 -3.39 -15.29
C ILE A 332 -1.46 -3.11 -13.81
N ARG A 333 -2.15 -2.00 -13.52
CA ARG A 333 -2.58 -1.65 -12.17
C ARG A 333 -4.05 -1.27 -12.17
N THR A 334 -4.82 -1.92 -11.32
CA THR A 334 -6.26 -1.74 -11.16
C THR A 334 -6.62 -1.39 -9.73
N VAL A 335 -7.85 -0.94 -9.49
CA VAL A 335 -8.36 -0.58 -8.16
C VAL A 335 -9.28 -1.65 -7.56
N SER A 336 -9.54 -2.74 -8.29
CA SER A 336 -10.29 -3.90 -7.81
C SER A 336 -9.93 -5.17 -8.60
N ASN A 337 -10.04 -6.34 -7.98
CA ASN A 337 -9.79 -7.62 -8.64
C ASN A 337 -10.76 -7.84 -9.81
N GLN A 338 -12.02 -7.40 -9.69
CA GLN A 338 -12.98 -7.44 -10.79
C GLN A 338 -12.48 -6.64 -12.01
N GLN A 339 -11.90 -5.46 -11.79
CA GLN A 339 -11.32 -4.66 -12.87
C GLN A 339 -10.12 -5.36 -13.51
N THR A 340 -9.29 -6.04 -12.72
CA THR A 340 -8.17 -6.87 -13.23
C THR A 340 -8.70 -7.93 -14.19
N GLU A 341 -9.64 -8.76 -13.75
CA GLU A 341 -10.23 -9.84 -14.53
C GLU A 341 -10.89 -9.35 -15.83
N GLN A 342 -11.61 -8.24 -15.76
CA GLN A 342 -12.24 -7.61 -16.94
C GLN A 342 -11.22 -7.08 -17.91
N THR A 343 -10.15 -6.45 -17.43
CA THR A 343 -9.08 -5.91 -18.26
C THR A 343 -8.33 -7.02 -18.97
N GLU A 344 -7.91 -8.05 -18.24
CA GLU A 344 -7.22 -9.20 -18.81
C GLU A 344 -8.09 -9.92 -19.86
N SER A 345 -9.38 -10.12 -19.55
CA SER A 345 -10.32 -10.75 -20.49
C SER A 345 -10.44 -9.94 -21.77
N LYS A 346 -10.51 -8.61 -21.67
CA LYS A 346 -10.56 -7.71 -22.86
C LYS A 346 -9.25 -7.73 -23.63
N MET A 347 -8.09 -7.77 -22.94
CA MET A 347 -6.79 -7.91 -23.61
C MET A 347 -6.71 -9.22 -24.37
N ARG A 348 -7.15 -10.34 -23.80
CA ARG A 348 -7.18 -11.65 -24.48
C ARG A 348 -8.08 -11.60 -25.74
N LEU A 349 -9.24 -10.94 -25.69
CA LEU A 349 -10.11 -10.78 -26.87
C LEU A 349 -9.46 -9.95 -27.97
N ILE A 350 -8.77 -8.86 -27.63
CA ILE A 350 -8.05 -8.03 -28.61
C ILE A 350 -6.91 -8.83 -29.26
N VAL A 351 -6.19 -9.62 -28.45
CA VAL A 351 -5.09 -10.47 -28.94
C VAL A 351 -5.60 -11.58 -29.88
N ALA A 352 -6.74 -12.17 -29.58
CA ALA A 352 -7.34 -13.23 -30.40
C ALA A 352 -7.77 -12.79 -31.82
N ALA A 353 -7.88 -11.49 -32.09
CA ALA A 353 -8.26 -10.97 -33.39
C ALA A 353 -7.01 -10.67 -34.25
N HIS A 354 -6.52 -11.67 -34.98
CA HIS A 354 -5.27 -11.57 -35.71
C HIS A 354 -5.39 -10.89 -37.08
N LEU A 355 -4.28 -10.26 -37.52
CA LEU A 355 -4.08 -9.91 -38.90
C LEU A 355 -3.81 -11.18 -39.75
N PRO A 356 -4.08 -11.14 -41.07
CA PRO A 356 -3.79 -12.28 -41.94
C PRO A 356 -2.34 -12.78 -41.84
N GLN A 357 -2.18 -14.10 -41.67
CA GLN A 357 -0.88 -14.83 -41.57
C GLN A 357 -0.04 -14.38 -40.34
N THR A 358 -0.70 -13.96 -39.28
CA THR A 358 -0.07 -13.70 -37.97
C THR A 358 -0.72 -14.52 -36.87
N ASP A 359 -0.04 -14.67 -35.74
CA ASP A 359 -0.57 -15.22 -34.51
C ASP A 359 -0.07 -14.38 -33.32
N ALA A 360 -0.79 -14.46 -32.18
CA ALA A 360 -0.41 -13.76 -30.97
C ALA A 360 -0.84 -14.51 -29.72
N LYS A 361 -0.05 -14.36 -28.65
CA LYS A 361 -0.33 -14.92 -27.31
C LYS A 361 -0.09 -13.85 -26.27
N ILE A 362 -0.95 -13.81 -25.26
CA ILE A 362 -0.75 -12.99 -24.09
C ILE A 362 -0.82 -13.86 -22.85
N SER A 363 0.11 -13.64 -21.91
CA SER A 363 0.10 -14.21 -20.58
C SER A 363 0.22 -13.12 -19.53
N PHE A 364 -0.16 -13.46 -18.31
CA PHE A 364 -0.10 -12.59 -17.17
C PHE A 364 0.57 -13.34 -16.03
N ASP A 365 1.50 -12.68 -15.34
CA ASP A 365 2.12 -13.25 -14.17
C ASP A 365 1.15 -13.18 -12.99
N GLU A 366 1.29 -14.08 -12.04
CA GLU A 366 0.66 -13.91 -10.73
C GLU A 366 1.28 -12.69 -10.05
N GLY A 367 0.45 -11.70 -9.78
CA GLY A 367 0.86 -10.43 -9.18
C GLY A 367 0.08 -10.10 -7.92
N TYR A 368 0.33 -8.92 -7.38
CA TYR A 368 -0.41 -8.42 -6.23
C TYR A 368 -1.86 -8.12 -6.61
N PRO A 369 -2.86 -8.65 -5.87
CA PRO A 369 -4.25 -8.28 -6.07
C PRO A 369 -4.50 -6.81 -5.70
N ALA A 370 -5.67 -6.28 -6.01
CA ALA A 370 -6.08 -4.98 -5.54
C ALA A 370 -6.77 -5.09 -4.17
N MET A 371 -6.50 -4.14 -3.29
CA MET A 371 -7.33 -3.88 -2.11
C MET A 371 -8.32 -2.76 -2.46
N ALA A 372 -9.57 -3.11 -2.67
CA ALA A 372 -10.61 -2.12 -2.92
C ALA A 372 -11.05 -1.41 -1.63
N ALA A 373 -11.31 -0.10 -1.71
CA ALA A 373 -11.86 0.65 -0.59
C ALA A 373 -13.27 0.17 -0.21
N THR A 374 -13.48 -0.18 1.07
CA THR A 374 -14.75 -0.68 1.60
C THR A 374 -15.37 0.30 2.60
N THR A 375 -16.66 0.14 2.90
CA THR A 375 -17.33 0.90 3.98
C THR A 375 -16.68 0.63 5.33
N ALA A 376 -16.39 -0.64 5.65
CA ALA A 376 -15.73 -1.01 6.91
C ALA A 376 -14.29 -0.43 6.99
N GLY A 377 -13.55 -0.37 5.87
CA GLY A 377 -12.25 0.31 5.82
C GLY A 377 -12.37 1.81 6.13
N ARG A 378 -13.40 2.50 5.60
CA ARG A 378 -13.68 3.91 5.91
C ARG A 378 -14.04 4.13 7.38
N GLU A 379 -14.83 3.26 7.96
CA GLU A 379 -15.19 3.31 9.38
C GLU A 379 -13.95 3.12 10.27
N LEU A 380 -13.06 2.19 9.91
CA LEU A 380 -11.81 1.98 10.61
C LEU A 380 -10.87 3.18 10.48
N MET A 381 -10.78 3.79 9.30
CA MET A 381 -10.03 5.02 9.07
C MET A 381 -10.58 6.18 9.93
N GLN A 382 -11.90 6.31 10.02
CA GLN A 382 -12.52 7.33 10.87
C GLN A 382 -12.16 7.12 12.34
N GLN A 383 -12.18 5.88 12.85
CA GLN A 383 -11.75 5.57 14.21
C GLN A 383 -10.28 5.95 14.45
N TRP A 384 -9.40 5.67 13.48
CA TRP A 384 -7.98 6.06 13.57
C TRP A 384 -7.80 7.59 13.54
N SER A 385 -8.58 8.30 12.72
CA SER A 385 -8.62 9.77 12.70
C SER A 385 -9.15 10.36 14.00
N ASP A 386 -10.18 9.75 14.60
CA ASP A 386 -10.72 10.18 15.90
C ASP A 386 -9.69 10.03 17.03
N VAL A 387 -8.90 8.95 17.01
CA VAL A 387 -7.74 8.78 17.91
C VAL A 387 -6.71 9.87 17.69
N SER A 388 -6.41 10.21 16.43
CA SER A 388 -5.48 11.31 16.11
C SER A 388 -5.95 12.66 16.66
N VAL A 389 -7.24 12.95 16.54
CA VAL A 389 -7.85 14.17 17.09
C VAL A 389 -7.80 14.19 18.62
N ALA A 390 -8.13 13.04 19.27
CA ALA A 390 -8.05 12.93 20.72
C ALA A 390 -6.62 13.11 21.28
N LEU A 391 -5.61 12.73 20.50
CA LEU A 391 -4.20 12.99 20.79
C LEU A 391 -3.75 14.44 20.54
N GLY A 392 -4.61 15.30 20.00
CA GLY A 392 -4.26 16.67 19.61
C GLY A 392 -3.41 16.77 18.34
N LEU A 393 -3.33 15.70 17.53
CA LEU A 393 -2.53 15.63 16.31
C LEU A 393 -3.31 16.08 15.05
N GLY A 394 -4.59 16.43 15.20
CA GLY A 394 -5.48 16.76 14.09
C GLY A 394 -6.02 15.54 13.33
N PRO A 395 -6.96 15.76 12.40
CA PRO A 395 -7.58 14.70 11.63
C PRO A 395 -6.61 14.11 10.63
N VAL A 396 -6.83 12.85 10.27
CA VAL A 396 -6.09 12.13 9.23
C VAL A 396 -6.93 12.05 7.96
N ALA A 397 -6.29 12.23 6.81
CA ALA A 397 -6.94 12.17 5.51
C ALA A 397 -6.77 10.80 4.84
N GLU A 398 -7.70 10.46 3.95
CA GLU A 398 -7.54 9.29 3.06
C GLU A 398 -6.48 9.57 1.99
N ALA A 399 -5.48 8.73 1.87
CA ALA A 399 -4.58 8.76 0.74
C ALA A 399 -5.31 8.20 -0.49
N GLY A 400 -5.33 8.96 -1.57
CA GLY A 400 -5.97 8.53 -2.82
C GLY A 400 -5.38 7.22 -3.33
N ILE A 401 -6.22 6.24 -3.69
CA ILE A 401 -5.80 4.92 -4.15
C ILE A 401 -4.84 4.98 -5.36
N MET A 402 -4.99 5.99 -6.22
CA MET A 402 -4.13 6.18 -7.40
C MET A 402 -2.70 6.59 -7.06
N THR A 403 -2.44 7.04 -5.84
CA THR A 403 -1.10 7.44 -5.38
C THR A 403 -0.37 6.32 -4.63
N ARG A 404 -1.00 5.14 -4.52
CA ARG A 404 -0.46 4.00 -3.77
C ARG A 404 -0.20 2.80 -4.68
N GLY A 405 0.95 2.14 -4.46
CA GLY A 405 1.31 0.88 -5.10
C GLY A 405 0.55 -0.31 -4.51
N ALA A 406 0.94 -1.50 -4.89
CA ALA A 406 0.51 -2.75 -4.27
C ALA A 406 1.09 -2.89 -2.85
N GLY A 407 0.68 -3.89 -2.09
CA GLY A 407 1.18 -4.22 -0.75
C GLY A 407 0.58 -5.53 -0.25
N ASP A 408 1.21 -6.11 0.73
CA ASP A 408 0.87 -7.44 1.26
C ASP A 408 -0.57 -7.54 1.80
N ILE A 409 -1.11 -6.46 2.35
CA ILE A 409 -2.52 -6.39 2.81
C ILE A 409 -3.52 -6.73 1.70
N ALA A 410 -3.17 -6.53 0.45
CA ALA A 410 -4.06 -6.83 -0.67
C ALA A 410 -4.41 -8.34 -0.76
N PHE A 411 -3.52 -9.22 -0.30
CA PHE A 411 -3.80 -10.67 -0.22
C PHE A 411 -4.81 -11.01 0.88
N VAL A 412 -4.92 -10.20 1.91
CA VAL A 412 -5.83 -10.44 3.04
C VAL A 412 -7.14 -9.66 2.92
N ALA A 413 -7.19 -8.63 2.08
CA ALA A 413 -8.36 -7.78 1.88
C ALA A 413 -9.67 -8.53 1.52
N PRO A 414 -9.66 -9.70 0.83
CA PRO A 414 -10.86 -10.52 0.63
C PRO A 414 -11.46 -11.09 1.92
N TYR A 415 -10.70 -11.17 3.01
CA TYR A 415 -11.10 -11.82 4.26
C TYR A 415 -11.31 -10.84 5.40
N VAL A 416 -10.62 -9.70 5.40
CA VAL A 416 -10.60 -8.75 6.51
C VAL A 416 -10.45 -7.32 6.00
N SER A 417 -11.17 -6.38 6.62
CA SER A 417 -10.97 -4.95 6.33
C SER A 417 -9.74 -4.42 7.07
N GLY A 418 -9.02 -3.48 6.44
CA GLY A 418 -7.80 -2.98 7.04
C GLY A 418 -7.42 -1.56 6.66
N LEU A 419 -6.33 -1.09 7.29
CA LEU A 419 -5.65 0.17 7.00
C LEU A 419 -4.22 -0.08 6.58
N VAL A 420 -3.72 0.75 5.70
CA VAL A 420 -2.34 0.74 5.20
C VAL A 420 -1.70 2.11 5.37
N GLY A 421 -0.41 2.13 5.69
CA GLY A 421 0.31 3.39 5.88
C GLY A 421 0.21 3.90 7.31
N VAL A 422 0.06 2.96 8.26
CA VAL A 422 0.07 3.26 9.70
C VAL A 422 1.48 3.21 10.30
N GLY A 423 2.51 2.91 9.48
CA GLY A 423 3.92 2.91 9.88
C GLY A 423 4.55 4.30 9.95
N LEU A 424 5.88 4.34 9.92
CA LEU A 424 6.63 5.60 9.95
C LEU A 424 6.31 6.45 8.70
N LEU A 425 6.15 7.75 8.88
CA LEU A 425 6.00 8.64 7.72
C LEU A 425 7.35 8.82 7.02
N GLY A 426 7.32 8.86 5.69
CA GLY A 426 8.53 9.03 4.91
C GLY A 426 8.28 9.35 3.44
N GLU A 427 9.37 9.41 2.69
CA GLU A 427 9.37 9.68 1.25
C GLU A 427 10.55 8.98 0.55
N GLY A 428 10.44 8.79 -0.75
CA GLY A 428 11.53 8.27 -1.57
C GLY A 428 11.78 6.77 -1.42
N ALA A 429 10.78 5.98 -1.00
CA ALA A 429 10.85 4.52 -1.03
C ALA A 429 11.40 4.00 -2.37
N HIS A 430 12.18 2.92 -2.34
CA HIS A 430 12.85 2.30 -3.50
C HIS A 430 13.92 3.17 -4.20
N ALA A 431 14.28 4.33 -3.64
CA ALA A 431 15.32 5.18 -4.20
C ALA A 431 16.47 5.41 -3.20
N GLU A 432 17.70 5.56 -3.71
CA GLU A 432 18.82 6.02 -2.89
C GLU A 432 18.49 7.39 -2.27
N GLY A 433 18.66 7.51 -0.96
CA GLY A 433 18.25 8.71 -0.23
C GLY A 433 16.83 8.66 0.32
N GLU A 434 16.20 7.48 0.35
CA GLU A 434 14.97 7.21 1.09
C GLU A 434 15.01 7.84 2.48
N LYS A 435 13.94 8.54 2.88
CA LYS A 435 13.85 9.29 4.13
C LYS A 435 12.71 8.81 5.01
N GLY A 436 12.98 8.77 6.31
CA GLY A 436 11.99 8.63 7.36
C GLY A 436 11.90 9.88 8.22
N TYR A 437 10.68 10.29 8.56
CA TYR A 437 10.42 11.41 9.45
C TYR A 437 10.37 10.91 10.90
N LEU A 438 11.50 11.01 11.61
CA LEU A 438 11.67 10.46 12.96
C LEU A 438 10.70 11.09 13.97
N ASP A 439 10.29 12.34 13.75
CA ASP A 439 9.28 13.02 14.54
C ASP A 439 7.88 12.43 14.41
N SER A 440 7.65 11.56 13.43
CA SER A 440 6.38 10.84 13.25
C SER A 440 6.33 9.51 14.02
N LEU A 441 7.44 8.99 14.53
CA LEU A 441 7.47 7.68 15.19
C LEU A 441 6.52 7.65 16.39
N ALA A 442 6.65 8.58 17.34
CA ALA A 442 5.80 8.61 18.51
C ALA A 442 4.33 8.91 18.18
N PRO A 443 3.98 9.90 17.33
CA PRO A 443 2.60 10.08 16.86
C PRO A 443 1.98 8.82 16.25
N GLN A 444 2.68 8.15 15.35
CA GLN A 444 2.18 6.93 14.71
C GLN A 444 2.03 5.78 15.72
N ALA A 445 3.00 5.57 16.60
CA ALA A 445 2.92 4.56 17.64
C ALA A 445 1.73 4.80 18.60
N LYS A 446 1.49 6.05 19.01
CA LYS A 446 0.33 6.42 19.85
C LYS A 446 -0.99 6.15 19.14
N ARG A 447 -1.15 6.57 17.87
CA ARG A 447 -2.35 6.31 17.07
C ARG A 447 -2.66 4.82 17.00
N ASN A 448 -1.65 4.01 16.68
CA ASN A 448 -1.81 2.57 16.54
C ASN A 448 -2.12 1.90 17.88
N ALA A 449 -1.39 2.23 18.95
CA ALA A 449 -1.62 1.67 20.27
C ALA A 449 -3.05 1.92 20.75
N ILE A 450 -3.51 3.17 20.69
CA ILE A 450 -4.86 3.57 21.15
C ILE A 450 -5.95 3.00 20.25
N LEU A 451 -5.74 2.95 18.91
CA LEU A 451 -6.69 2.27 18.03
C LEU A 451 -6.82 0.80 18.41
N MET A 452 -5.69 0.09 18.54
CA MET A 452 -5.69 -1.33 18.92
C MET A 452 -6.35 -1.54 20.29
N GLU A 453 -6.08 -0.67 21.26
CA GLU A 453 -6.75 -0.69 22.56
C GLU A 453 -8.28 -0.55 22.41
N ARG A 454 -8.75 0.43 21.65
CA ARG A 454 -10.18 0.62 21.39
C ARG A 454 -10.81 -0.57 20.68
N LEU A 455 -10.12 -1.20 19.75
CA LEU A 455 -10.61 -2.35 19.00
C LEU A 455 -10.66 -3.63 19.84
N THR A 456 -9.69 -3.83 20.72
CA THR A 456 -9.55 -5.05 21.53
C THR A 456 -10.32 -5.02 22.85
N LEU A 457 -10.70 -3.85 23.35
CA LEU A 457 -11.54 -3.75 24.52
C LEU A 457 -12.96 -4.27 24.24
N PRO A 458 -13.53 -5.13 25.10
CA PRO A 458 -14.90 -5.55 24.98
C PRO A 458 -15.88 -4.38 24.94
N LEU A 459 -16.90 -4.46 24.09
CA LEU A 459 -17.92 -3.40 23.94
C LEU A 459 -18.50 -2.88 25.26
N LYS A 460 -18.58 -3.76 26.29
CA LYS A 460 -19.06 -3.40 27.64
C LYS A 460 -18.10 -2.49 28.42
N LEU A 461 -16.81 -2.49 28.10
CA LEU A 461 -15.78 -1.68 28.74
C LEU A 461 -15.54 -0.35 28.01
N ARG A 462 -15.93 -0.25 26.74
CA ARG A 462 -15.82 0.98 25.94
C ARG A 462 -16.77 2.11 26.39
N ARG A 463 -17.77 1.80 27.25
CA ARG A 463 -18.82 2.75 27.70
C ARG A 463 -18.64 3.27 29.13
N LYS A 464 -17.54 2.98 29.77
CA LYS A 464 -17.17 3.52 31.08
C LYS A 464 -16.02 4.51 30.95
#